data_023f0ae19bcde648f487711fa7478c0f
#
_entry.id   023f0ae19bcde648f487711fa7478c0f
#
_cell.length_a   1.000
_cell.length_b   1.000
_cell.length_c   1.000
_cell.angle_alpha   90.00
_cell.angle_beta   90.00
_cell.angle_gamma   90.00
#
_symmetry.space_group_name_H-M   'P 1'
#
loop_
_entity.id
_entity.type
_entity.pdbx_description
1 polymer ?
#
loop_
_entity_poly.entity_id
_entity_poly.type
_entity_poly.pdbx_seq_one_letter_code
_entity_poly.pdbx_strand_id
1 'polypeptide(L)'
;MVKKIYMKSALITGGLGFIGSELAKSLLKKKIVNKCIILDNFGSFISPLKSNFKDYRQQRLENVKNIIIERGDANNQQITLKLLQKYKPKFIYHTAALPLAKIENLNAKEASIGSVDATRNILESLVFVKNNRRNYNFKRFVYFSSSMIYGDFKTKIVNETSSANPKEIYGTMKLAGEVITKGLSNYYNIPYTIIRPSAVYGPKDMNQRVSQIFINKAINGSNINVHGKTERLDFTYIDDLVNGVILASTRKNGINNTFNITNGKGRSLFEFVSILKKHFPKIKFTIKNRDKFRPKRGTLSIKKATKLIGYKPKTTLEKGIYKYLKFLKVI
;
A
#
# COMPACT_ATOMS: atom_id res chain seq x y z
N MET A 1 -32.71 -8.34 -27.41
CA MET A 1 -31.76 -8.76 -26.36
C MET A 1 -30.88 -7.58 -25.99
N VAL A 2 -31.11 -6.95 -24.85
CA VAL A 2 -30.21 -5.89 -24.34
C VAL A 2 -28.88 -6.53 -23.95
N LYS A 3 -27.82 -6.26 -24.69
CA LYS A 3 -26.46 -6.67 -24.28
C LYS A 3 -26.21 -6.09 -22.89
N LYS A 4 -26.27 -6.92 -21.86
CA LYS A 4 -25.81 -6.58 -20.50
C LYS A 4 -24.34 -6.16 -20.60
N ILE A 5 -24.09 -4.87 -20.72
CA ILE A 5 -22.73 -4.30 -20.69
C ILE A 5 -22.20 -4.60 -19.28
N TYR A 6 -21.42 -5.67 -19.13
CA TYR A 6 -20.73 -5.95 -17.89
C TYR A 6 -19.76 -4.80 -17.59
N MET A 7 -20.18 -3.92 -16.70
CA MET A 7 -19.33 -2.79 -16.28
C MET A 7 -18.01 -3.32 -15.72
N LYS A 8 -16.91 -2.81 -16.23
CA LYS A 8 -15.59 -3.13 -15.70
C LYS A 8 -15.53 -2.60 -14.27
N SER A 9 -15.41 -3.49 -13.27
CA SER A 9 -15.33 -3.08 -11.87
C SER A 9 -14.07 -3.62 -11.19
N ALA A 10 -13.69 -2.99 -10.09
CA ALA A 10 -12.63 -3.43 -9.19
C ALA A 10 -13.17 -3.57 -7.77
N LEU A 11 -12.79 -4.62 -7.07
CA LEU A 11 -12.92 -4.75 -5.63
C LEU A 11 -11.61 -4.32 -4.99
N ILE A 12 -11.69 -3.42 -4.00
CA ILE A 12 -10.53 -2.93 -3.25
C ILE A 12 -10.81 -3.17 -1.78
N THR A 13 -10.12 -4.13 -1.18
CA THR A 13 -10.20 -4.34 0.27
C THR A 13 -9.30 -3.38 1.00
N GLY A 14 -9.73 -2.84 2.13
CA GLY A 14 -9.03 -1.73 2.80
C GLY A 14 -9.06 -0.43 1.96
N GLY A 15 -10.12 -0.26 1.16
CA GLY A 15 -10.20 0.81 0.16
C GLY A 15 -10.43 2.20 0.75
N LEU A 16 -10.81 2.33 2.02
CA LEU A 16 -10.84 3.60 2.74
C LEU A 16 -9.47 3.97 3.31
N GLY A 17 -8.51 3.03 3.27
CA GLY A 17 -7.12 3.28 3.64
C GLY A 17 -6.43 4.27 2.70
N PHE A 18 -5.24 4.72 3.08
CA PHE A 18 -4.44 5.71 2.34
C PHE A 18 -4.16 5.29 0.89
N ILE A 19 -3.67 4.06 0.69
CA ILE A 19 -3.32 3.55 -0.64
C ILE A 19 -4.58 3.17 -1.42
N GLY A 20 -5.53 2.47 -0.79
CA GLY A 20 -6.73 1.96 -1.45
C GLY A 20 -7.62 3.06 -2.02
N SER A 21 -7.78 4.16 -1.28
CA SER A 21 -8.60 5.30 -1.73
C SER A 21 -7.98 6.05 -2.91
N GLU A 22 -6.66 6.28 -2.89
CA GLU A 22 -5.98 6.93 -4.03
C GLU A 22 -5.98 6.03 -5.27
N LEU A 23 -5.88 4.71 -5.06
CA LEU A 23 -6.01 3.73 -6.13
C LEU A 23 -7.41 3.75 -6.75
N ALA A 24 -8.46 3.75 -5.94
CA ALA A 24 -9.85 3.83 -6.41
C ALA A 24 -10.08 5.07 -7.29
N LYS A 25 -9.69 6.25 -6.81
CA LYS A 25 -9.78 7.50 -7.57
C LYS A 25 -9.04 7.42 -8.91
N SER A 26 -7.82 6.89 -8.88
CA SER A 26 -6.98 6.82 -10.08
C SER A 26 -7.51 5.80 -11.10
N LEU A 27 -8.04 4.67 -10.66
CA LEU A 27 -8.67 3.67 -11.54
C LEU A 27 -9.88 4.24 -12.28
N LEU A 28 -10.73 5.00 -11.58
CA LEU A 28 -11.90 5.67 -12.16
C LEU A 28 -11.47 6.82 -13.09
N LYS A 29 -10.59 7.71 -12.64
CA LYS A 29 -10.08 8.84 -13.43
C LYS A 29 -9.42 8.40 -14.73
N LYS A 30 -8.65 7.31 -14.70
CA LYS A 30 -7.98 6.74 -15.89
C LYS A 30 -8.89 5.82 -16.70
N LYS A 31 -10.16 5.68 -16.34
CA LYS A 31 -11.15 4.82 -17.02
C LYS A 31 -10.70 3.35 -17.14
N ILE A 32 -9.87 2.87 -16.22
CA ILE A 32 -9.46 1.45 -16.14
C ILE A 32 -10.68 0.60 -15.77
N VAL A 33 -11.47 1.12 -14.84
CA VAL A 33 -12.77 0.56 -14.43
C VAL A 33 -13.84 1.66 -14.43
N ASN A 34 -15.11 1.25 -14.48
CA ASN A 34 -16.24 2.17 -14.44
C ASN A 34 -16.82 2.28 -13.01
N LYS A 35 -16.46 1.34 -12.14
CA LYS A 35 -16.95 1.26 -10.76
C LYS A 35 -15.91 0.65 -9.85
N CYS A 36 -15.76 1.19 -8.64
CA CYS A 36 -14.98 0.59 -7.57
C CYS A 36 -15.90 0.16 -6.42
N ILE A 37 -15.71 -1.06 -5.96
CA ILE A 37 -16.34 -1.62 -4.76
C ILE A 37 -15.27 -1.60 -3.67
N ILE A 38 -15.54 -0.92 -2.59
CA ILE A 38 -14.65 -0.81 -1.43
C ILE A 38 -15.18 -1.75 -0.35
N LEU A 39 -14.37 -2.72 0.05
CA LEU A 39 -14.63 -3.52 1.25
C LEU A 39 -13.71 -3.02 2.36
N ASP A 40 -14.27 -2.48 3.43
CA ASP A 40 -13.50 -1.92 4.54
C ASP A 40 -14.21 -2.17 5.87
N ASN A 41 -13.46 -2.54 6.90
CA ASN A 41 -14.01 -2.75 8.25
C ASN A 41 -14.00 -1.47 9.10
N PHE A 42 -13.58 -0.35 8.54
CA PHE A 42 -13.45 0.95 9.22
C PHE A 42 -12.51 0.92 10.44
N GLY A 43 -11.66 -0.09 10.54
CA GLY A 43 -10.70 -0.20 11.62
C GLY A 43 -9.76 1.01 11.67
N SER A 44 -9.56 1.55 12.87
CA SER A 44 -8.55 2.57 13.13
C SER A 44 -7.44 1.97 13.98
N PHE A 45 -6.20 2.17 13.56
CA PHE A 45 -5.03 1.68 14.28
C PHE A 45 -4.41 2.75 15.18
N ILE A 46 -4.91 3.97 15.08
CA ILE A 46 -4.50 5.09 15.91
C ILE A 46 -5.72 5.49 16.73
N SER A 47 -5.52 5.61 18.03
CA SER A 47 -6.58 6.04 18.92
C SER A 47 -7.13 7.42 18.49
N PRO A 48 -8.45 7.55 18.30
CA PRO A 48 -9.07 8.84 18.02
C PRO A 48 -8.92 9.85 19.17
N LEU A 49 -8.56 9.36 20.37
CA LEU A 49 -8.31 10.19 21.56
C LEU A 49 -6.95 10.93 21.50
N LYS A 50 -6.07 10.60 20.56
CA LYS A 50 -4.83 11.37 20.35
C LYS A 50 -5.17 12.76 19.82
N SER A 51 -4.67 13.78 20.47
CA SER A 51 -4.93 15.20 20.18
C SER A 51 -4.74 15.65 18.73
N ASN A 52 -3.87 14.96 17.99
CA ASN A 52 -3.56 15.25 16.58
C ASN A 52 -4.17 14.24 15.60
N PHE A 53 -5.15 13.44 16.03
CA PHE A 53 -5.82 12.49 15.15
C PHE A 53 -6.75 13.22 14.17
N LYS A 54 -6.51 13.03 12.87
CA LYS A 54 -7.40 13.47 11.79
C LYS A 54 -7.87 12.26 11.01
N ASP A 55 -9.16 11.99 11.05
CA ASP A 55 -9.75 10.92 10.24
C ASP A 55 -10.08 11.41 8.84
N TYR A 56 -9.30 10.96 7.87
CA TYR A 56 -9.51 11.31 6.48
C TYR A 56 -10.35 10.29 5.70
N ARG A 57 -10.87 9.21 6.33
CA ARG A 57 -11.53 8.13 5.61
C ARG A 57 -12.72 8.59 4.77
N GLN A 58 -13.59 9.41 5.34
CA GLN A 58 -14.71 10.01 4.61
C GLN A 58 -14.22 10.97 3.51
N GLN A 59 -13.33 11.90 3.86
CA GLN A 59 -12.82 12.91 2.95
C GLN A 59 -11.99 12.36 1.78
N ARG A 60 -11.42 11.14 1.91
CA ARG A 60 -10.62 10.55 0.84
C ARG A 60 -11.42 10.24 -0.41
N LEU A 61 -12.67 9.80 -0.25
CA LEU A 61 -13.55 9.39 -1.34
C LEU A 61 -14.77 10.31 -1.50
N GLU A 62 -14.82 11.40 -0.76
CA GLU A 62 -15.86 12.41 -0.86
C GLU A 62 -15.96 12.93 -2.31
N ASN A 63 -17.20 13.07 -2.79
CA ASN A 63 -17.51 13.53 -4.15
C ASN A 63 -16.95 12.67 -5.31
N VAL A 64 -16.46 11.44 -5.03
CA VAL A 64 -16.02 10.52 -6.06
C VAL A 64 -17.20 9.65 -6.51
N LYS A 65 -17.68 9.88 -7.72
CA LYS A 65 -18.78 9.09 -8.31
C LYS A 65 -18.34 7.65 -8.61
N ASN A 66 -19.32 6.73 -8.71
CA ASN A 66 -19.10 5.32 -9.05
C ASN A 66 -18.27 4.51 -8.02
N ILE A 67 -18.37 4.89 -6.76
CA ILE A 67 -17.86 4.12 -5.64
C ILE A 67 -19.03 3.52 -4.85
N ILE A 68 -18.90 2.25 -4.51
CA ILE A 68 -19.78 1.56 -3.57
C ILE A 68 -18.92 1.19 -2.36
N ILE A 69 -19.34 1.58 -1.17
CA ILE A 69 -18.68 1.22 0.09
C ILE A 69 -19.52 0.14 0.76
N GLU A 70 -18.91 -1.02 0.96
CA GLU A 70 -19.46 -2.16 1.70
C GLU A 70 -18.68 -2.32 3.00
N ARG A 71 -19.36 -2.19 4.12
CA ARG A 71 -18.75 -2.37 5.43
C ARG A 71 -18.59 -3.84 5.72
N GLY A 72 -17.37 -4.27 6.04
CA GLY A 72 -17.10 -5.66 6.41
C GLY A 72 -15.62 -5.98 6.44
N ASP A 73 -15.31 -7.12 7.02
CA ASP A 73 -13.94 -7.61 7.10
C ASP A 73 -13.61 -8.53 5.93
N ALA A 74 -12.43 -8.34 5.34
CA ALA A 74 -11.93 -9.17 4.25
C ALA A 74 -11.70 -10.63 4.68
N ASN A 75 -11.60 -10.88 5.97
CA ASN A 75 -11.52 -12.22 6.55
C ASN A 75 -12.89 -12.91 6.68
N ASN A 76 -13.98 -12.21 6.45
CA ASN A 76 -15.33 -12.82 6.46
C ASN A 76 -15.66 -13.38 5.08
N GLN A 77 -15.73 -14.73 4.98
CA GLN A 77 -15.95 -15.44 3.72
C GLN A 77 -17.33 -15.15 3.12
N GLN A 78 -18.37 -15.05 3.93
CA GLN A 78 -19.72 -14.80 3.44
C GLN A 78 -19.80 -13.43 2.75
N ILE A 79 -19.18 -12.42 3.36
CA ILE A 79 -19.12 -11.07 2.77
C ILE A 79 -18.34 -11.08 1.46
N THR A 80 -17.16 -11.69 1.43
CA THR A 80 -16.34 -11.74 0.22
C THR A 80 -17.02 -12.52 -0.91
N LEU A 81 -17.65 -13.66 -0.63
CA LEU A 81 -18.44 -14.43 -1.59
C LEU A 81 -19.61 -13.59 -2.15
N LYS A 82 -20.40 -12.97 -1.26
CA LYS A 82 -21.52 -12.11 -1.67
C LYS A 82 -21.08 -11.00 -2.63
N LEU A 83 -19.97 -10.32 -2.30
CA LEU A 83 -19.46 -9.23 -3.13
C LEU A 83 -18.94 -9.74 -4.49
N LEU A 84 -18.21 -10.84 -4.51
CA LEU A 84 -17.68 -11.43 -5.74
C LEU A 84 -18.80 -11.95 -6.65
N GLN A 85 -19.85 -12.56 -6.08
CA GLN A 85 -21.02 -13.00 -6.84
C GLN A 85 -21.83 -11.84 -7.40
N LYS A 86 -22.06 -10.80 -6.59
CA LYS A 86 -22.87 -9.63 -6.95
C LYS A 86 -22.20 -8.76 -8.02
N TYR A 87 -20.91 -8.43 -7.83
CA TYR A 87 -20.23 -7.43 -8.63
C TYR A 87 -19.29 -8.00 -9.69
N LYS A 88 -18.87 -9.25 -9.59
CA LYS A 88 -17.94 -9.92 -10.53
C LYS A 88 -16.79 -9.01 -10.97
N PRO A 89 -15.99 -8.49 -10.01
CA PRO A 89 -14.96 -7.51 -10.31
C PRO A 89 -13.88 -8.09 -11.22
N LYS A 90 -13.47 -7.35 -12.26
CA LYS A 90 -12.37 -7.78 -13.14
C LYS A 90 -11.01 -7.72 -12.45
N PHE A 91 -10.88 -6.86 -11.47
CA PHE A 91 -9.67 -6.68 -10.67
C PHE A 91 -10.00 -6.76 -9.19
N ILE A 92 -9.14 -7.40 -8.43
CA ILE A 92 -9.17 -7.36 -6.96
C ILE A 92 -7.84 -6.79 -6.50
N TYR A 93 -7.90 -5.68 -5.76
CA TYR A 93 -6.74 -5.06 -5.12
C TYR A 93 -6.85 -5.31 -3.63
N HIS A 94 -6.01 -6.20 -3.12
CA HIS A 94 -6.02 -6.56 -1.71
C HIS A 94 -5.05 -5.67 -0.94
N THR A 95 -5.56 -4.51 -0.49
CA THR A 95 -4.80 -3.54 0.31
C THR A 95 -5.10 -3.63 1.81
N ALA A 96 -6.15 -4.36 2.19
CA ALA A 96 -6.46 -4.62 3.59
C ALA A 96 -5.31 -5.35 4.27
N ALA A 97 -4.84 -4.81 5.35
CA ALA A 97 -3.85 -5.40 6.23
C ALA A 97 -3.74 -4.58 7.50
N LEU A 98 -3.22 -5.16 8.57
CA LEU A 98 -2.80 -4.40 9.73
C LEU A 98 -1.61 -3.52 9.35
N PRO A 99 -1.63 -2.21 9.60
CA PRO A 99 -0.55 -1.33 9.20
C PRO A 99 0.68 -1.47 10.10
N LEU A 100 1.83 -1.13 9.54
CA LEU A 100 3.12 -1.13 10.20
C LEU A 100 3.16 -0.32 11.52
N ALA A 101 2.28 0.68 11.67
CA ALA A 101 2.23 1.52 12.86
C ALA A 101 1.88 0.75 14.16
N LYS A 102 1.30 -0.45 14.04
CA LYS A 102 0.95 -1.32 15.17
C LYS A 102 2.06 -2.31 15.59
N ILE A 103 3.25 -2.22 15.02
CA ILE A 103 4.33 -3.21 15.26
C ILE A 103 4.58 -3.46 16.75
N GLU A 104 4.56 -2.42 17.56
CA GLU A 104 4.90 -2.52 18.99
C GLU A 104 3.88 -3.32 19.80
N ASN A 105 2.62 -3.40 19.34
CA ASN A 105 1.51 -4.07 20.00
C ASN A 105 0.87 -5.19 19.18
N LEU A 106 1.48 -5.55 18.05
CA LEU A 106 0.93 -6.54 17.13
C LEU A 106 1.31 -7.95 17.58
N ASN A 107 0.34 -8.75 18.00
CA ASN A 107 0.57 -10.17 18.20
C ASN A 107 0.48 -10.96 16.88
N ALA A 108 1.10 -12.15 16.86
CA ALA A 108 1.17 -12.97 15.66
C ALA A 108 -0.21 -13.42 15.15
N LYS A 109 -1.17 -13.67 16.05
CA LYS A 109 -2.54 -14.08 15.70
C LYS A 109 -3.27 -12.96 14.95
N GLU A 110 -3.27 -11.73 15.48
CA GLU A 110 -3.91 -10.58 14.82
C GLU A 110 -3.27 -10.30 13.45
N ALA A 111 -1.94 -10.40 13.37
CA ALA A 111 -1.20 -10.21 12.13
C ALA A 111 -1.54 -11.28 11.08
N SER A 112 -1.69 -12.54 11.49
CA SER A 112 -2.11 -13.64 10.63
C SER A 112 -3.52 -13.40 10.10
N ILE A 113 -4.48 -13.16 10.97
CA ILE A 113 -5.87 -12.91 10.59
C ILE A 113 -5.96 -11.76 9.58
N GLY A 114 -5.32 -10.63 9.87
CA GLY A 114 -5.39 -9.42 9.03
C GLY A 114 -4.60 -9.49 7.71
N SER A 115 -3.73 -10.46 7.52
CA SER A 115 -2.89 -10.54 6.33
C SER A 115 -3.00 -11.90 5.63
N VAL A 116 -2.73 -12.99 6.35
CA VAL A 116 -2.65 -14.35 5.80
C VAL A 116 -4.04 -14.90 5.53
N ASP A 117 -4.87 -14.94 6.57
CA ASP A 117 -6.22 -15.52 6.48
C ASP A 117 -7.12 -14.69 5.55
N ALA A 118 -7.06 -13.37 5.61
CA ALA A 118 -7.79 -12.50 4.70
C ALA A 118 -7.37 -12.73 3.23
N THR A 119 -6.06 -12.93 2.95
CA THR A 119 -5.57 -13.22 1.60
C THR A 119 -6.08 -14.56 1.10
N ARG A 120 -5.97 -15.60 1.92
CA ARG A 120 -6.50 -16.94 1.63
C ARG A 120 -7.99 -16.88 1.34
N ASN A 121 -8.76 -16.26 2.25
CA ASN A 121 -10.20 -16.15 2.14
C ASN A 121 -10.67 -15.50 0.84
N ILE A 122 -10.04 -14.41 0.42
CA ILE A 122 -10.40 -13.74 -0.84
C ILE A 122 -10.09 -14.62 -2.04
N LEU A 123 -8.95 -15.32 -2.06
CA LEU A 123 -8.56 -16.19 -3.15
C LEU A 123 -9.48 -17.40 -3.26
N GLU A 124 -9.80 -18.08 -2.14
CA GLU A 124 -10.74 -19.21 -2.11
C GLU A 124 -12.14 -18.78 -2.58
N SER A 125 -12.63 -17.62 -2.08
CA SER A 125 -13.91 -17.06 -2.53
C SER A 125 -13.90 -16.76 -4.04
N LEU A 126 -12.79 -16.23 -4.56
CA LEU A 126 -12.64 -15.98 -6.00
C LEU A 126 -12.65 -17.29 -6.81
N VAL A 127 -11.95 -18.33 -6.35
CA VAL A 127 -11.95 -19.67 -6.97
C VAL A 127 -13.37 -20.21 -7.02
N PHE A 128 -14.07 -20.19 -5.90
CA PHE A 128 -15.45 -20.67 -5.83
C PHE A 128 -16.36 -19.96 -6.86
N VAL A 129 -16.28 -18.63 -6.93
CA VAL A 129 -17.10 -17.86 -7.88
C VAL A 129 -16.69 -18.10 -9.33
N LYS A 130 -15.39 -18.25 -9.63
CA LYS A 130 -14.91 -18.59 -10.98
C LYS A 130 -15.42 -19.95 -11.45
N ASN A 131 -15.34 -20.96 -10.61
CA ASN A 131 -15.72 -22.33 -10.95
C ASN A 131 -17.24 -22.47 -11.16
N ASN A 132 -18.03 -21.73 -10.39
CA ASN A 132 -19.50 -21.77 -10.48
C ASN A 132 -20.09 -20.80 -11.51
N ARG A 133 -19.28 -20.04 -12.26
CA ARG A 133 -19.73 -19.03 -13.21
C ARG A 133 -18.92 -19.07 -14.51
N ARG A 134 -19.41 -19.80 -15.51
CA ARG A 134 -18.73 -20.05 -16.81
C ARG A 134 -18.20 -18.80 -17.54
N ASN A 135 -18.77 -17.60 -17.28
CA ASN A 135 -18.42 -16.36 -18.00
C ASN A 135 -17.80 -15.27 -17.09
N TYR A 136 -17.14 -15.66 -16.01
CA TYR A 136 -16.46 -14.69 -15.14
C TYR A 136 -15.10 -14.28 -15.71
N ASN A 137 -15.04 -13.16 -16.40
CA ASN A 137 -13.82 -12.62 -17.04
C ASN A 137 -12.94 -11.88 -16.02
N PHE A 138 -12.37 -12.62 -15.07
CA PHE A 138 -11.42 -12.12 -14.09
C PHE A 138 -10.06 -11.82 -14.74
N LYS A 139 -9.42 -10.69 -14.38
CA LYS A 139 -8.17 -10.23 -15.01
C LYS A 139 -6.98 -10.26 -14.08
N ARG A 140 -7.13 -9.88 -12.82
CA ARG A 140 -5.98 -9.77 -11.92
C ARG A 140 -6.35 -9.72 -10.45
N PHE A 141 -5.67 -10.54 -9.65
CA PHE A 141 -5.53 -10.37 -8.21
C PHE A 141 -4.23 -9.63 -7.92
N VAL A 142 -4.30 -8.50 -7.19
CA VAL A 142 -3.13 -7.68 -6.84
C VAL A 142 -2.95 -7.71 -5.33
N TYR A 143 -1.87 -8.35 -4.90
CA TYR A 143 -1.50 -8.44 -3.49
C TYR A 143 -0.52 -7.32 -3.11
N PHE A 144 -0.83 -6.60 -2.03
CA PHE A 144 0.06 -5.59 -1.47
C PHE A 144 0.93 -6.20 -0.37
N SER A 145 2.15 -6.53 -0.73
CA SER A 145 3.23 -6.92 0.14
C SER A 145 3.94 -5.69 0.73
N SER A 146 5.21 -5.78 1.06
CA SER A 146 6.00 -4.70 1.66
C SER A 146 7.50 -4.91 1.42
N SER A 147 8.28 -3.83 1.44
CA SER A 147 9.74 -3.89 1.53
C SER A 147 10.25 -4.49 2.85
N MET A 148 9.39 -4.62 3.87
CA MET A 148 9.74 -5.22 5.16
C MET A 148 10.04 -6.71 5.08
N ILE A 149 9.60 -7.39 4.02
CA ILE A 149 9.92 -8.80 3.78
C ILE A 149 11.43 -9.05 3.60
N TYR A 150 12.18 -8.06 3.15
CA TYR A 150 13.63 -8.21 2.95
C TYR A 150 14.42 -8.21 4.27
N GLY A 151 13.83 -7.71 5.37
CA GLY A 151 14.54 -7.53 6.64
C GLY A 151 15.67 -6.52 6.52
N ASP A 152 16.84 -6.84 7.10
CA ASP A 152 18.05 -6.04 6.92
C ASP A 152 18.60 -6.20 5.50
N PHE A 153 18.77 -5.08 4.82
CA PHE A 153 19.38 -5.09 3.50
C PHE A 153 20.86 -5.46 3.60
N LYS A 154 21.23 -6.61 3.05
CA LYS A 154 22.63 -7.07 3.01
C LYS A 154 23.46 -6.31 1.99
N THR A 155 22.83 -5.64 1.04
CA THR A 155 23.47 -4.84 -0.01
C THR A 155 22.85 -3.44 -0.04
N LYS A 156 23.55 -2.47 -0.66
CA LYS A 156 23.02 -1.09 -0.81
C LYS A 156 21.70 -1.03 -1.59
N ILE A 157 21.49 -1.96 -2.51
CA ILE A 157 20.30 -2.03 -3.36
C ILE A 157 19.79 -3.47 -3.35
N VAL A 158 18.51 -3.66 -3.02
CA VAL A 158 17.81 -4.95 -3.12
C VAL A 158 16.86 -4.97 -4.32
N ASN A 159 16.65 -6.13 -4.90
CA ASN A 159 15.72 -6.36 -5.98
C ASN A 159 14.73 -7.49 -5.63
N GLU A 160 13.84 -7.84 -6.54
CA GLU A 160 12.79 -8.83 -6.31
C GLU A 160 13.30 -10.27 -6.11
N THR A 161 14.54 -10.56 -6.53
CA THR A 161 15.21 -11.84 -6.32
C THR A 161 16.08 -11.89 -5.07
N SER A 162 16.26 -10.75 -4.39
CA SER A 162 16.99 -10.70 -3.12
C SER A 162 16.25 -11.53 -2.06
N SER A 163 17.04 -12.19 -1.19
CA SER A 163 16.52 -13.04 -0.12
C SER A 163 15.50 -12.28 0.75
N ALA A 164 14.37 -12.89 0.99
CA ALA A 164 13.37 -12.42 1.94
C ALA A 164 13.69 -13.00 3.32
N ASN A 165 14.01 -12.14 4.28
CA ASN A 165 14.33 -12.49 5.66
C ASN A 165 13.76 -11.44 6.63
N PRO A 166 12.42 -11.41 6.80
CA PRO A 166 11.77 -10.42 7.64
C PRO A 166 12.20 -10.55 9.11
N LYS A 167 12.41 -9.41 9.77
CA LYS A 167 12.83 -9.35 11.18
C LYS A 167 11.67 -9.23 12.18
N GLU A 168 10.49 -8.92 11.69
CA GLU A 168 9.36 -8.59 12.55
C GLU A 168 8.05 -9.19 11.99
N ILE A 169 7.05 -9.28 12.85
CA ILE A 169 5.80 -9.98 12.59
C ILE A 169 5.12 -9.47 11.30
N TYR A 170 5.08 -8.16 11.08
CA TYR A 170 4.42 -7.58 9.91
C TYR A 170 5.04 -8.05 8.59
N GLY A 171 6.38 -7.99 8.49
CA GLY A 171 7.11 -8.45 7.30
C GLY A 171 6.96 -9.95 7.09
N THR A 172 6.97 -10.74 8.18
CA THR A 172 6.74 -12.19 8.14
C THR A 172 5.36 -12.51 7.58
N MET A 173 4.30 -11.85 8.06
CA MET A 173 2.94 -12.09 7.57
C MET A 173 2.75 -11.58 6.14
N LYS A 174 3.43 -10.50 5.74
CA LYS A 174 3.42 -10.05 4.34
C LYS A 174 4.10 -11.05 3.40
N LEU A 175 5.21 -11.67 3.84
CA LEU A 175 5.87 -12.73 3.08
C LEU A 175 4.99 -13.99 2.99
N ALA A 176 4.37 -14.42 4.09
CA ALA A 176 3.43 -15.53 4.10
C ALA A 176 2.27 -15.31 3.12
N GLY A 177 1.71 -14.08 3.07
CA GLY A 177 0.69 -13.70 2.10
C GLY A 177 1.18 -13.75 0.64
N GLU A 178 2.47 -13.45 0.36
CA GLU A 178 3.05 -13.68 -0.98
C GLU A 178 3.08 -15.15 -1.35
N VAL A 179 3.48 -16.01 -0.40
CA VAL A 179 3.55 -17.47 -0.62
C VAL A 179 2.16 -18.03 -0.91
N ILE A 180 1.16 -17.67 -0.09
CA ILE A 180 -0.24 -18.06 -0.30
C ILE A 180 -0.77 -17.54 -1.64
N THR A 181 -0.50 -16.28 -1.96
CA THR A 181 -0.92 -15.71 -3.26
C THR A 181 -0.35 -16.50 -4.43
N LYS A 182 0.94 -16.80 -4.41
CA LYS A 182 1.58 -17.59 -5.48
C LYS A 182 1.05 -19.01 -5.53
N GLY A 183 0.99 -19.71 -4.39
CA GLY A 183 0.57 -21.10 -4.31
C GLY A 183 -0.86 -21.30 -4.82
N LEU A 184 -1.83 -20.61 -4.23
CA LEU A 184 -3.23 -20.73 -4.64
C LEU A 184 -3.45 -20.23 -6.08
N SER A 185 -2.82 -19.11 -6.46
CA SER A 185 -2.99 -18.56 -7.80
C SER A 185 -2.42 -19.47 -8.89
N ASN A 186 -1.29 -20.11 -8.66
CA ASN A 186 -0.71 -21.07 -9.60
C ASN A 186 -1.58 -22.32 -9.70
N TYR A 187 -2.03 -22.88 -8.56
CA TYR A 187 -2.86 -24.07 -8.53
C TYR A 187 -4.21 -23.89 -9.25
N TYR A 188 -4.86 -22.71 -9.03
CA TYR A 188 -6.19 -22.42 -9.59
C TYR A 188 -6.16 -21.54 -10.84
N ASN A 189 -5.01 -21.32 -11.46
CA ASN A 189 -4.85 -20.49 -12.64
C ASN A 189 -5.48 -19.09 -12.48
N ILE A 190 -5.19 -18.43 -11.36
CA ILE A 190 -5.60 -17.05 -11.09
C ILE A 190 -4.46 -16.11 -11.49
N PRO A 191 -4.65 -15.21 -12.46
CA PRO A 191 -3.64 -14.21 -12.80
C PRO A 191 -3.41 -13.26 -11.61
N TYR A 192 -2.17 -13.18 -11.09
CA TYR A 192 -1.83 -12.33 -9.95
C TYR A 192 -0.71 -11.35 -10.25
N THR A 193 -0.55 -10.37 -9.38
CA THR A 193 0.60 -9.46 -9.32
C THR A 193 0.88 -9.13 -7.85
N ILE A 194 2.14 -9.17 -7.45
CA ILE A 194 2.56 -8.80 -6.10
C ILE A 194 3.30 -7.48 -6.15
N ILE A 195 2.92 -6.55 -5.28
CA ILE A 195 3.51 -5.21 -5.15
C ILE A 195 4.26 -5.13 -3.83
N ARG A 196 5.53 -4.74 -3.87
CA ARG A 196 6.38 -4.47 -2.71
C ARG A 196 6.67 -2.96 -2.63
N PRO A 197 5.83 -2.18 -1.94
CA PRO A 197 6.06 -0.75 -1.72
C PRO A 197 7.05 -0.51 -0.60
N SER A 198 7.62 0.71 -0.54
CA SER A 198 8.45 1.18 0.57
C SER A 198 8.10 2.61 0.95
N ALA A 199 8.06 2.90 2.25
CA ALA A 199 7.93 4.23 2.85
C ALA A 199 6.98 5.17 2.09
N VAL A 200 5.79 4.66 1.75
CA VAL A 200 4.77 5.42 1.02
C VAL A 200 4.32 6.61 1.84
N TYR A 201 4.26 7.79 1.22
CA TYR A 201 3.85 9.03 1.89
C TYR A 201 3.07 9.95 0.95
N GLY A 202 2.35 10.90 1.53
CA GLY A 202 1.57 11.91 0.82
C GLY A 202 0.41 12.44 1.62
N PRO A 203 -0.40 13.35 1.05
CA PRO A 203 -1.57 13.94 1.69
C PRO A 203 -2.56 12.89 2.18
N LYS A 204 -3.22 13.19 3.31
CA LYS A 204 -4.24 12.31 3.93
C LYS A 204 -3.71 10.96 4.45
N ASP A 205 -2.37 10.78 4.59
CA ASP A 205 -1.85 9.66 5.39
C ASP A 205 -2.13 9.91 6.87
N MET A 206 -2.68 8.91 7.56
CA MET A 206 -3.03 9.00 8.99
C MET A 206 -2.35 7.91 9.83
N ASN A 207 -1.39 7.20 9.26
CA ASN A 207 -0.76 6.04 9.91
C ASN A 207 0.45 6.38 10.79
N GLN A 208 0.71 7.65 11.06
CA GLN A 208 1.85 8.13 11.85
C GLN A 208 3.19 7.52 11.42
N ARG A 209 3.41 7.44 10.11
CA ARG A 209 4.70 7.05 9.56
C ARG A 209 5.73 8.16 9.74
N VAL A 210 7.00 7.82 9.65
CA VAL A 210 8.11 8.76 9.89
C VAL A 210 7.98 10.07 9.10
N SER A 211 7.53 10.01 7.84
CA SER A 211 7.28 11.20 7.01
C SER A 211 6.21 12.12 7.61
N GLN A 212 5.09 11.56 8.04
CA GLN A 212 4.01 12.30 8.67
C GLN A 212 4.43 12.85 10.04
N ILE A 213 5.11 12.03 10.86
CA ILE A 213 5.62 12.47 12.18
C ILE A 213 6.57 13.67 12.01
N PHE A 214 7.50 13.61 11.06
CA PHE A 214 8.47 14.67 10.85
C PHE A 214 7.80 15.95 10.35
N ILE A 215 6.86 15.84 9.40
CA ILE A 215 6.10 16.99 8.88
C ILE A 215 5.27 17.63 10.00
N ASN A 216 4.50 16.83 10.77
CA ASN A 216 3.69 17.35 11.86
C ASN A 216 4.53 18.05 12.93
N LYS A 217 5.68 17.46 13.29
CA LYS A 217 6.60 18.10 14.27
C LYS A 217 7.19 19.40 13.73
N ALA A 218 7.54 19.45 12.44
CA ALA A 218 8.03 20.67 11.82
C ALA A 218 6.99 21.79 11.85
N ILE A 219 5.73 21.48 11.52
CA ILE A 219 4.60 22.43 11.55
C ILE A 219 4.36 22.96 12.97
N ASN A 220 4.40 22.07 13.97
CA ASN A 220 4.13 22.42 15.36
C ASN A 220 5.35 23.00 16.11
N GLY A 221 6.48 23.22 15.43
CA GLY A 221 7.72 23.68 16.07
C GLY A 221 8.34 22.72 17.07
N SER A 222 7.90 21.45 17.07
CA SER A 222 8.35 20.44 18.03
C SER A 222 9.68 19.81 17.58
N ASN A 223 10.51 19.36 18.55
CA ASN A 223 11.78 18.72 18.26
C ASN A 223 11.60 17.40 17.50
N ILE A 224 12.35 17.22 16.40
CA ILE A 224 12.34 16.02 15.58
C ILE A 224 13.47 15.09 16.04
N ASN A 225 13.11 13.92 16.59
CA ASN A 225 14.11 12.89 16.90
C ASN A 225 14.42 12.05 15.66
N VAL A 226 15.66 12.14 15.17
CA VAL A 226 16.15 11.39 14.02
C VAL A 226 16.90 10.16 14.51
N HIS A 227 16.23 9.01 14.53
CA HIS A 227 16.84 7.74 14.99
C HIS A 227 17.73 7.16 13.89
N GLY A 228 19.05 7.37 14.02
CA GLY A 228 20.06 6.98 13.05
C GLY A 228 20.20 7.97 11.89
N LYS A 229 21.23 8.82 11.93
CA LYS A 229 21.50 9.85 10.89
C LYS A 229 21.56 9.26 9.49
N THR A 230 22.15 8.07 9.36
CA THR A 230 22.39 7.38 8.08
C THR A 230 21.30 6.39 7.70
N GLU A 231 20.28 6.17 8.56
CA GLU A 231 19.15 5.27 8.23
C GLU A 231 18.42 5.76 7.00
N ARG A 232 18.28 4.87 6.02
CA ARG A 232 17.73 5.20 4.70
C ARG A 232 16.40 4.52 4.45
N LEU A 233 15.50 5.22 3.77
CA LEU A 233 14.23 4.70 3.29
C LEU A 233 14.05 5.07 1.83
N ASP A 234 13.47 4.18 1.06
CA ASP A 234 13.01 4.49 -0.30
C ASP A 234 11.62 5.12 -0.20
N PHE A 235 11.61 6.46 -0.04
CA PHE A 235 10.38 7.24 0.11
C PHE A 235 9.64 7.31 -1.21
N THR A 236 8.44 6.75 -1.24
CA THR A 236 7.62 6.67 -2.45
C THR A 236 6.39 7.54 -2.31
N TYR A 237 6.25 8.53 -3.19
CA TYR A 237 5.05 9.38 -3.20
C TYR A 237 3.84 8.60 -3.68
N ILE A 238 2.68 8.85 -3.07
CA ILE A 238 1.47 8.05 -3.29
C ILE A 238 1.06 7.97 -4.77
N ASP A 239 1.15 9.07 -5.53
CA ASP A 239 0.75 9.09 -6.94
C ASP A 239 1.64 8.15 -7.79
N ASP A 240 2.94 8.09 -7.48
CA ASP A 240 3.89 7.21 -8.19
C ASP A 240 3.62 5.75 -7.86
N LEU A 241 3.35 5.43 -6.58
CA LEU A 241 2.94 4.07 -6.18
C LEU A 241 1.69 3.65 -6.95
N VAL A 242 0.64 4.45 -6.89
CA VAL A 242 -0.65 4.13 -7.52
C VAL A 242 -0.51 3.97 -9.03
N ASN A 243 0.29 4.83 -9.68
CA ASN A 243 0.58 4.68 -11.11
C ASN A 243 1.29 3.36 -11.42
N GLY A 244 2.30 2.99 -10.62
CA GLY A 244 3.00 1.71 -10.75
C GLY A 244 2.10 0.51 -10.55
N VAL A 245 1.21 0.54 -9.57
CA VAL A 245 0.21 -0.51 -9.32
C VAL A 245 -0.73 -0.68 -10.52
N ILE A 246 -1.22 0.42 -11.09
CA ILE A 246 -2.08 0.37 -12.28
C ILE A 246 -1.32 -0.24 -13.47
N LEU A 247 -0.10 0.18 -13.73
CA LEU A 247 0.73 -0.40 -14.79
C LEU A 247 0.95 -1.91 -14.56
N ALA A 248 1.31 -2.32 -13.33
CA ALA A 248 1.56 -3.70 -12.98
C ALA A 248 0.30 -4.58 -13.13
N SER A 249 -0.87 -4.06 -12.79
CA SER A 249 -2.13 -4.81 -12.85
C SER A 249 -2.75 -4.89 -14.24
N THR A 250 -2.46 -3.93 -15.13
CA THR A 250 -3.11 -3.83 -16.45
C THR A 250 -2.23 -4.31 -17.60
N ARG A 251 -0.90 -4.26 -17.47
CA ARG A 251 0.02 -4.74 -18.50
C ARG A 251 0.10 -6.26 -18.52
N LYS A 252 0.27 -6.86 -19.71
CA LYS A 252 0.44 -8.31 -19.89
C LYS A 252 1.65 -8.82 -19.10
N ASN A 253 2.78 -8.13 -19.18
CA ASN A 253 4.02 -8.48 -18.47
C ASN A 253 3.94 -8.28 -16.93
N GLY A 254 2.83 -7.81 -16.41
CA GLY A 254 2.55 -7.78 -14.97
C GLY A 254 1.95 -9.08 -14.43
N ILE A 255 1.48 -10.00 -15.32
CA ILE A 255 0.88 -11.28 -14.92
C ILE A 255 1.93 -12.15 -14.22
N ASN A 256 1.56 -12.73 -13.07
CA ASN A 256 2.35 -13.66 -12.28
C ASN A 256 3.75 -13.13 -11.93
N ASN A 257 3.83 -11.83 -11.71
CA ASN A 257 5.08 -11.14 -11.39
C ASN A 257 5.00 -10.41 -10.05
N THR A 258 6.17 -10.30 -9.42
CA THR A 258 6.40 -9.46 -8.23
C THR A 258 7.21 -8.25 -8.65
N PHE A 259 6.85 -7.05 -8.14
CA PHE A 259 7.52 -5.80 -8.43
C PHE A 259 7.79 -4.97 -7.17
N ASN A 260 8.99 -4.43 -7.05
CA ASN A 260 9.24 -3.27 -6.23
C ASN A 260 8.65 -2.04 -6.91
N ILE A 261 7.63 -1.45 -6.32
CA ILE A 261 7.03 -0.20 -6.81
C ILE A 261 7.36 0.89 -5.79
N THR A 262 8.50 1.52 -6.02
CA THR A 262 9.10 2.53 -5.14
C THR A 262 9.68 3.68 -5.96
N ASN A 263 10.28 4.67 -5.28
CA ASN A 263 11.02 5.73 -5.99
C ASN A 263 12.30 5.20 -6.66
N GLY A 264 12.89 4.11 -6.14
CA GLY A 264 14.15 3.56 -6.62
C GLY A 264 15.38 4.31 -6.11
N LYS A 265 15.22 5.19 -5.12
CA LYS A 265 16.29 5.99 -4.53
C LYS A 265 16.13 6.11 -3.02
N GLY A 266 16.92 5.36 -2.27
CA GLY A 266 16.94 5.47 -0.81
C GLY A 266 17.49 6.83 -0.37
N ARG A 267 16.79 7.49 0.56
CA ARG A 267 17.15 8.78 1.15
C ARG A 267 17.25 8.64 2.67
N SER A 268 18.21 9.32 3.29
CA SER A 268 18.36 9.24 4.74
C SER A 268 17.27 10.01 5.48
N LEU A 269 17.04 9.64 6.75
CA LEU A 269 16.13 10.40 7.61
C LEU A 269 16.63 11.82 7.82
N PHE A 270 17.96 12.01 7.85
CA PHE A 270 18.57 13.32 7.94
C PHE A 270 18.33 14.17 6.68
N GLU A 271 18.43 13.58 5.47
CA GLU A 271 18.08 14.28 4.22
C GLU A 271 16.62 14.74 4.22
N PHE A 272 15.70 13.93 4.79
CA PHE A 272 14.30 14.32 4.92
C PHE A 272 14.15 15.58 5.79
N VAL A 273 14.79 15.60 6.97
CA VAL A 273 14.75 16.75 7.87
C VAL A 273 15.42 17.97 7.24
N SER A 274 16.51 17.79 6.50
CA SER A 274 17.20 18.87 5.80
C SER A 274 16.32 19.53 4.74
N ILE A 275 15.45 18.77 4.07
CA ILE A 275 14.45 19.31 3.15
C ILE A 275 13.39 20.10 3.93
N LEU A 276 12.89 19.57 5.06
CA LEU A 276 11.94 20.30 5.89
C LEU A 276 12.52 21.61 6.41
N LYS A 277 13.81 21.66 6.76
CA LYS A 277 14.48 22.86 7.24
C LYS A 277 14.47 24.00 6.22
N LYS A 278 14.42 23.71 4.93
CA LYS A 278 14.27 24.74 3.88
C LYS A 278 12.91 25.45 3.94
N HIS A 279 11.87 24.74 4.39
CA HIS A 279 10.51 25.29 4.54
C HIS A 279 10.26 25.85 5.95
N PHE A 280 10.93 25.28 6.94
CA PHE A 280 10.82 25.65 8.37
C PHE A 280 12.21 25.89 8.94
N PRO A 281 12.83 27.08 8.73
CA PRO A 281 14.22 27.34 9.14
C PRO A 281 14.48 27.17 10.64
N LYS A 282 13.47 27.42 11.48
CA LYS A 282 13.54 27.35 12.94
C LYS A 282 13.32 25.94 13.52
N ILE A 283 13.14 24.89 12.70
CA ILE A 283 12.92 23.54 13.25
C ILE A 283 14.13 23.06 14.06
N LYS A 284 13.81 22.45 15.19
CA LYS A 284 14.79 21.76 16.04
C LYS A 284 14.78 20.28 15.74
N PHE A 285 15.96 19.65 15.73
CA PHE A 285 16.07 18.20 15.63
C PHE A 285 17.23 17.67 16.44
N THR A 286 17.08 16.44 16.92
CA THR A 286 18.11 15.73 17.69
C THR A 286 18.40 14.40 17.01
N ILE A 287 19.69 14.10 16.80
CA ILE A 287 20.11 12.81 16.29
C ILE A 287 20.19 11.85 17.47
N LYS A 288 19.43 10.76 17.39
CA LYS A 288 19.41 9.68 18.36
C LYS A 288 20.09 8.44 17.78
N ASN A 289 20.47 7.51 18.64
CA ASN A 289 20.95 6.21 18.21
C ASN A 289 19.91 5.51 17.35
N ARG A 290 20.37 4.65 16.45
CA ARG A 290 19.53 3.82 15.61
C ARG A 290 18.63 2.92 16.47
N ASP A 291 17.35 2.82 16.10
CA ASP A 291 16.46 1.80 16.62
C ASP A 291 16.88 0.41 16.09
N LYS A 292 17.45 -0.43 16.95
CA LYS A 292 17.95 -1.77 16.58
C LYS A 292 16.84 -2.77 16.23
N PHE A 293 15.61 -2.52 16.68
CA PHE A 293 14.45 -3.37 16.39
C PHE A 293 13.92 -3.14 14.96
N ARG A 294 14.23 -2.00 14.34
CA ARG A 294 13.85 -1.71 12.96
C ARG A 294 14.87 -2.32 11.98
N PRO A 295 14.43 -2.94 10.88
CA PRO A 295 15.36 -3.46 9.88
C PRO A 295 16.15 -2.32 9.22
N LYS A 296 17.44 -2.58 8.95
CA LYS A 296 18.31 -1.69 8.20
C LYS A 296 17.91 -1.72 6.73
N ARG A 297 17.43 -0.61 6.20
CA ARG A 297 16.89 -0.50 4.85
C ARG A 297 17.77 0.39 3.95
N GLY A 298 17.40 0.46 2.66
CA GLY A 298 18.13 1.24 1.65
C GLY A 298 17.27 1.45 0.41
N THR A 299 17.88 1.29 -0.74
CA THR A 299 17.26 1.46 -2.06
C THR A 299 16.66 0.13 -2.55
N LEU A 300 15.45 0.19 -3.11
CA LEU A 300 14.88 -0.92 -3.85
C LEU A 300 15.06 -0.70 -5.35
N SER A 301 15.60 -1.69 -6.04
CA SER A 301 15.71 -1.63 -7.51
C SER A 301 14.31 -1.65 -8.14
N ILE A 302 14.07 -0.72 -9.03
CA ILE A 302 12.86 -0.66 -9.87
C ILE A 302 13.14 -1.10 -11.31
N LYS A 303 14.33 -1.62 -11.60
CA LYS A 303 14.75 -2.00 -12.99
C LYS A 303 13.76 -2.97 -13.63
N LYS A 304 13.26 -3.98 -12.87
CA LYS A 304 12.27 -4.93 -13.35
C LYS A 304 10.95 -4.25 -13.72
N ALA A 305 10.43 -3.38 -12.85
CA ALA A 305 9.21 -2.64 -13.11
C ALA A 305 9.36 -1.68 -14.31
N THR A 306 10.50 -0.99 -14.43
CA THR A 306 10.80 -0.14 -15.59
C THR A 306 10.80 -0.94 -16.89
N LYS A 307 11.51 -2.08 -16.91
CA LYS A 307 11.67 -2.92 -18.11
C LYS A 307 10.35 -3.57 -18.56
N LEU A 308 9.62 -4.18 -17.62
CA LEU A 308 8.48 -5.03 -17.97
C LEU A 308 7.16 -4.26 -18.10
N ILE A 309 6.96 -3.22 -17.28
CA ILE A 309 5.69 -2.50 -17.23
C ILE A 309 5.81 -0.99 -17.49
N GLY A 310 7.01 -0.49 -17.81
CA GLY A 310 7.24 0.92 -18.11
C GLY A 310 7.11 1.85 -16.91
N TYR A 311 7.29 1.35 -15.69
CA TYR A 311 7.20 2.15 -14.48
C TYR A 311 8.35 3.14 -14.37
N LYS A 312 8.02 4.43 -14.20
CA LYS A 312 8.98 5.53 -13.99
C LYS A 312 8.37 6.47 -12.93
N PRO A 313 8.87 6.48 -11.69
CA PRO A 313 8.43 7.44 -10.67
C PRO A 313 8.81 8.87 -11.10
N LYS A 314 7.94 9.83 -10.83
CA LYS A 314 8.08 11.23 -11.29
C LYS A 314 8.28 12.23 -10.15
N THR A 315 8.05 11.79 -8.92
CA THR A 315 8.03 12.67 -7.75
C THR A 315 9.27 12.44 -6.90
N THR A 316 10.21 13.38 -6.93
CA THR A 316 11.36 13.37 -6.01
C THR A 316 10.89 13.61 -4.58
N LEU A 317 11.75 13.34 -3.58
CA LEU A 317 11.41 13.55 -2.17
C LEU A 317 11.06 15.02 -1.91
N GLU A 318 11.83 15.94 -2.49
CA GLU A 318 11.62 17.39 -2.39
C GLU A 318 10.25 17.80 -2.93
N LYS A 319 9.92 17.36 -4.14
CA LYS A 319 8.61 17.61 -4.76
C LYS A 319 7.46 17.02 -3.94
N GLY A 320 7.65 15.83 -3.41
CA GLY A 320 6.62 15.14 -2.62
C GLY A 320 6.36 15.85 -1.30
N ILE A 321 7.42 16.27 -0.60
CA ILE A 321 7.30 17.07 0.64
C ILE A 321 6.60 18.39 0.33
N TYR A 322 7.02 19.12 -0.70
CA TYR A 322 6.38 20.37 -1.12
C TYR A 322 4.87 20.19 -1.38
N LYS A 323 4.48 19.19 -2.18
CA LYS A 323 3.06 18.89 -2.43
C LYS A 323 2.29 18.59 -1.14
N TYR A 324 2.93 17.88 -0.19
CA TYR A 324 2.29 17.55 1.08
C TYR A 324 2.09 18.80 1.95
N LEU A 325 3.09 19.67 2.05
CA LEU A 325 3.00 20.92 2.80
C LEU A 325 1.96 21.87 2.19
N LYS A 326 1.90 21.98 0.85
CA LYS A 326 0.87 22.76 0.15
C LYS A 326 -0.53 22.21 0.44
N PHE A 327 -0.73 20.90 0.46
CA PHE A 327 -2.01 20.31 0.84
C PHE A 327 -2.42 20.69 2.27
N LEU A 328 -1.46 20.75 3.19
CA LEU A 328 -1.70 21.16 4.58
C LEU A 328 -1.87 22.67 4.74
N LYS A 329 -1.74 23.46 3.67
CA LYS A 329 -1.83 24.92 3.63
C LYS A 329 -0.85 25.62 4.60
N VAL A 330 0.37 25.09 4.71
CA VAL A 330 1.43 25.63 5.58
C VAL A 330 2.56 26.29 4.80
N ILE A 331 2.49 26.21 3.49
CA ILE A 331 3.32 26.94 2.51
C ILE A 331 2.48 27.31 1.29
#